data_d2f7c608eb8d1b32b6a3d97138f20d15
#
_entry.id   d2f7c608eb8d1b32b6a3d97138f20d15
#
_cell.length_a   1.000
_cell.length_b   1.000
_cell.length_c   1.000
_cell.angle_alpha   90.00
_cell.angle_beta   90.00
_cell.angle_gamma   90.00
#
_symmetry.space_group_name_H-M   'P 1'
#
loop_
_entity.id
_entity.type
_entity.pdbx_description
1 polymer ?
#
loop_
_entity_poly.entity_id
_entity_poly.type
_entity_poly.pdbx_seq_one_letter_code
_entity_poly.pdbx_strand_id
1 'polypeptide(L)'
;MPEPPTDGERITFTQWERWNSRLRPFLMPRATRDLYQEVVGTPGVNRLGDVAQVSVGYVTGANAFFHMRPSEARRRGIAAKFLQPTVRNGRMLQASAITGTTVDGWIRRDDPVLLLRLQSGDVLPRSVARYLATPEAEAARGAY
;
A
#
# COMPACT_ATOMS: atom_id res chain seq x y z
N MET A 1 18.08 -27.39 -25.32
CA MET A 1 18.05 -26.36 -24.25
C MET A 1 19.13 -25.36 -24.60
N PRO A 2 18.90 -24.04 -24.51
CA PRO A 2 19.96 -23.05 -24.70
C PRO A 2 21.03 -23.23 -23.63
N GLU A 3 22.30 -23.12 -24.01
CA GLU A 3 23.42 -23.13 -23.06
C GLU A 3 23.29 -21.97 -22.08
N PRO A 4 23.57 -22.19 -20.78
CA PRO A 4 23.55 -21.12 -19.80
C PRO A 4 24.64 -20.07 -20.14
N PRO A 5 24.40 -18.77 -19.87
CA PRO A 5 25.39 -17.73 -20.10
C PRO A 5 26.68 -18.04 -19.34
N THR A 6 27.82 -17.88 -20.01
CA THR A 6 29.14 -18.23 -19.49
C THR A 6 29.76 -17.20 -18.57
N ASP A 7 29.18 -16.01 -18.49
CA ASP A 7 29.69 -14.83 -17.78
C ASP A 7 28.97 -14.51 -16.44
N GLY A 8 28.08 -15.40 -16.01
CA GLY A 8 27.37 -15.25 -14.74
C GLY A 8 28.17 -15.70 -13.52
N GLU A 9 27.97 -15.07 -12.35
CA GLU A 9 28.50 -15.55 -11.09
C GLU A 9 27.81 -16.86 -10.70
N ARG A 10 28.58 -17.91 -10.46
CA ARG A 10 28.05 -19.17 -9.93
C ARG A 10 27.88 -19.07 -8.42
N ILE A 11 26.67 -19.28 -7.95
CA ILE A 11 26.33 -19.33 -6.53
C ILE A 11 26.04 -20.76 -6.11
N THR A 12 26.52 -21.16 -4.94
CA THR A 12 26.19 -22.44 -4.34
C THR A 12 24.83 -22.35 -3.64
N PHE A 13 24.18 -23.49 -3.46
CA PHE A 13 22.93 -23.58 -2.71
C PHE A 13 23.08 -23.03 -1.28
N THR A 14 24.20 -23.36 -0.60
CA THR A 14 24.54 -22.84 0.74
C THR A 14 24.70 -21.32 0.76
N GLN A 15 25.28 -20.72 -0.28
CA GLN A 15 25.35 -19.27 -0.39
C GLN A 15 23.96 -18.64 -0.53
N TRP A 16 23.09 -19.24 -1.34
CA TRP A 16 21.72 -18.78 -1.52
C TRP A 16 20.91 -18.88 -0.22
N GLU A 17 21.02 -19.98 0.53
CA GLU A 17 20.38 -20.15 1.83
C GLU A 17 20.80 -19.09 2.85
N ARG A 18 22.09 -18.74 2.91
CA ARG A 18 22.59 -17.65 3.78
C ARG A 18 21.94 -16.30 3.53
N TRP A 19 21.38 -16.09 2.36
CA TRP A 19 20.63 -14.89 1.99
C TRP A 19 19.10 -15.10 2.05
N ASN A 20 18.65 -15.99 2.93
CA ASN A 20 17.24 -16.33 3.10
C ASN A 20 16.56 -16.69 1.78
N SER A 21 17.23 -17.45 0.95
CA SER A 21 16.75 -17.91 -0.37
C SER A 21 16.37 -16.75 -1.32
N ARG A 22 17.04 -15.61 -1.21
CA ARG A 22 16.83 -14.43 -2.06
C ARG A 22 17.93 -14.34 -3.13
N LEU A 23 17.55 -14.17 -4.38
CA LEU A 23 18.50 -13.99 -5.49
C LEU A 23 18.97 -12.53 -5.66
N ARG A 24 18.15 -11.57 -5.23
CA ARG A 24 18.45 -10.13 -5.44
C ARG A 24 19.83 -9.68 -4.95
N PRO A 25 20.38 -10.17 -3.82
CA PRO A 25 21.74 -9.82 -3.39
C PRO A 25 22.82 -10.20 -4.41
N PHE A 26 22.62 -11.28 -5.16
CA PHE A 26 23.60 -11.74 -6.17
C PHE A 26 23.61 -10.92 -7.46
N LEU A 27 22.64 -10.00 -7.61
CA LEU A 27 22.64 -9.01 -8.69
C LEU A 27 23.53 -7.79 -8.35
N MET A 28 24.02 -7.70 -7.12
CA MET A 28 24.97 -6.65 -6.70
C MET A 28 26.42 -7.12 -6.88
N PRO A 29 27.36 -6.21 -7.14
CA PRO A 29 28.78 -6.53 -7.11
C PRO A 29 29.18 -7.19 -5.78
N ARG A 30 30.13 -8.14 -5.83
CA ARG A 30 30.56 -8.90 -4.64
C ARG A 30 30.99 -7.99 -3.50
N ALA A 31 31.82 -6.97 -3.80
CA ALA A 31 32.28 -6.02 -2.80
C ALA A 31 31.14 -5.28 -2.08
N THR A 32 30.07 -4.95 -2.80
CA THR A 32 28.86 -4.33 -2.22
C THR A 32 28.11 -5.31 -1.31
N ARG A 33 28.05 -6.58 -1.69
CA ARG A 33 27.44 -7.65 -0.88
C ARG A 33 28.20 -7.86 0.44
N ASP A 34 29.53 -7.92 0.34
CA ASP A 34 30.43 -8.13 1.50
C ASP A 34 30.30 -6.95 2.48
N LEU A 35 30.34 -5.72 1.97
CA LEU A 35 30.10 -4.50 2.77
C LEU A 35 28.72 -4.50 3.44
N TYR A 36 27.67 -4.92 2.72
CA TYR A 36 26.32 -5.02 3.29
C TYR A 36 26.28 -6.02 4.46
N GLN A 37 26.96 -7.16 4.33
CA GLN A 37 27.03 -8.17 5.40
C GLN A 37 27.78 -7.63 6.63
N GLU A 38 28.87 -6.91 6.42
CA GLU A 38 29.63 -6.25 7.48
C GLU A 38 28.75 -5.22 8.24
N VAL A 39 28.10 -4.33 7.49
CA VAL A 39 27.20 -3.31 8.07
C VAL A 39 26.06 -3.95 8.87
N VAL A 40 25.40 -4.97 8.32
CA VAL A 40 24.29 -5.65 9.00
C VAL A 40 24.77 -6.43 10.25
N GLY A 41 26.02 -6.88 10.27
CA GLY A 41 26.62 -7.54 11.42
C GLY A 41 27.14 -6.58 12.51
N THR A 42 27.16 -5.28 12.25
CA THR A 42 27.66 -4.28 13.19
C THR A 42 26.68 -4.08 14.36
N PRO A 43 27.11 -4.12 15.62
CA PRO A 43 26.27 -3.85 16.78
C PRO A 43 25.59 -2.48 16.67
N GLY A 44 24.29 -2.40 16.96
CA GLY A 44 23.50 -1.17 16.87
C GLY A 44 22.90 -0.87 15.49
N VAL A 45 23.24 -1.64 14.47
CA VAL A 45 22.61 -1.56 13.15
C VAL A 45 21.36 -2.46 13.15
N ASN A 46 20.19 -1.88 12.89
CA ASN A 46 18.92 -2.60 12.77
C ASN A 46 18.45 -2.60 11.32
N ARG A 47 17.87 -3.69 10.87
CA ARG A 47 17.16 -3.73 9.60
C ARG A 47 15.81 -3.04 9.75
N LEU A 48 15.30 -2.43 8.70
CA LEU A 48 13.97 -1.82 8.73
C LEU A 48 12.89 -2.79 9.24
N GLY A 49 12.97 -4.07 8.86
CA GLY A 49 12.03 -5.10 9.32
C GLY A 49 12.08 -5.41 10.82
N ASP A 50 13.15 -5.03 11.52
CA ASP A 50 13.30 -5.24 12.96
C ASP A 50 12.58 -4.13 13.77
N VAL A 51 12.40 -2.95 13.15
CA VAL A 51 11.84 -1.75 13.78
C VAL A 51 10.51 -1.31 13.18
N ALA A 52 10.12 -1.82 12.01
CA ALA A 52 8.91 -1.45 11.31
C ALA A 52 8.36 -2.61 10.48
N GLN A 53 7.04 -2.73 10.46
CA GLN A 53 6.34 -3.63 9.54
C GLN A 53 5.96 -2.86 8.28
N VAL A 54 6.46 -3.31 7.12
CA VAL A 54 6.07 -2.77 5.82
C VAL A 54 5.13 -3.76 5.16
N SER A 55 3.92 -3.31 4.86
CA SER A 55 2.91 -4.10 4.16
C SER A 55 2.28 -3.30 3.02
N VAL A 56 1.66 -4.01 2.10
CA VAL A 56 0.79 -3.36 1.11
C VAL A 56 -0.38 -2.74 1.87
N GLY A 57 -0.66 -1.46 1.63
CA GLY A 57 -1.84 -0.80 2.18
C GLY A 57 -3.13 -1.42 1.63
N TYR A 58 -4.26 -0.78 1.87
CA TYR A 58 -5.49 -1.24 1.25
C TYR A 58 -5.37 -1.15 -0.29
N VAL A 59 -5.84 -2.17 -0.97
CA VAL A 59 -5.92 -2.20 -2.44
C VAL A 59 -7.39 -2.23 -2.81
N THR A 60 -7.82 -1.24 -3.59
CA THR A 60 -9.17 -1.23 -4.17
C THR A 60 -9.01 -1.35 -5.69
N GLY A 61 -9.49 -2.37 -6.33
CA GLY A 61 -9.54 -2.47 -7.79
C GLY A 61 -10.36 -1.33 -8.43
N ALA A 62 -11.19 -0.64 -7.64
CA ALA A 62 -12.12 0.41 -8.08
C ALA A 62 -11.97 1.69 -7.23
N ASN A 63 -10.83 2.35 -7.33
CA ASN A 63 -10.54 3.56 -6.55
C ASN A 63 -11.62 4.65 -6.68
N ALA A 64 -12.20 4.83 -7.86
CA ALA A 64 -13.24 5.84 -8.09
C ALA A 64 -14.54 5.55 -7.33
N PHE A 65 -14.82 4.28 -7.06
CA PHE A 65 -15.97 3.86 -6.26
C PHE A 65 -15.73 4.01 -4.77
N PHE A 66 -14.57 3.54 -4.28
CA PHE A 66 -14.29 3.50 -2.84
C PHE A 66 -13.85 4.85 -2.27
N HIS A 67 -13.25 5.73 -3.09
CA HIS A 67 -12.86 7.08 -2.65
C HIS A 67 -13.86 8.10 -3.14
N MET A 68 -14.51 8.76 -2.21
CA MET A 68 -15.50 9.78 -2.53
C MET A 68 -15.10 11.16 -2.03
N ARG A 69 -15.69 12.16 -2.64
CA ARG A 69 -15.57 13.55 -2.22
C ARG A 69 -16.44 13.81 -0.99
N PRO A 70 -16.06 14.72 -0.10
CA PRO A 70 -16.92 15.14 1.01
C PRO A 70 -18.34 15.59 0.57
N SER A 71 -18.44 16.32 -0.54
CA SER A 71 -19.73 16.73 -1.11
C SER A 71 -20.58 15.54 -1.56
N GLU A 72 -19.95 14.53 -2.16
CA GLU A 72 -20.62 13.31 -2.61
C GLU A 72 -21.12 12.48 -1.43
N ALA A 73 -20.29 12.30 -0.41
CA ALA A 73 -20.64 11.58 0.80
C ALA A 73 -21.89 12.20 1.47
N ARG A 74 -21.90 13.54 1.58
CA ARG A 74 -23.07 14.28 2.10
C ARG A 74 -24.31 14.10 1.23
N ARG A 75 -24.19 14.26 -0.08
CA ARG A 75 -25.31 14.09 -1.02
C ARG A 75 -25.92 12.70 -0.98
N ARG A 76 -25.07 11.68 -0.78
CA ARG A 76 -25.50 10.27 -0.67
C ARG A 76 -25.99 9.90 0.73
N GLY A 77 -25.83 10.78 1.73
CA GLY A 77 -26.20 10.53 3.12
C GLY A 77 -25.36 9.42 3.79
N ILE A 78 -24.11 9.29 3.39
CA ILE A 78 -23.19 8.32 3.98
C ILE A 78 -22.62 8.92 5.26
N ALA A 79 -22.90 8.26 6.39
CA ALA A 79 -22.45 8.76 7.70
C ALA A 79 -20.93 8.66 7.85
N ALA A 80 -20.35 9.62 8.59
CA ALA A 80 -18.91 9.73 8.80
C ALA A 80 -18.25 8.47 9.37
N LYS A 81 -18.95 7.67 10.16
CA LYS A 81 -18.43 6.40 10.72
C LYS A 81 -18.05 5.37 9.66
N PHE A 82 -18.58 5.48 8.44
CA PHE A 82 -18.24 4.62 7.31
C PHE A 82 -17.19 5.25 6.38
N LEU A 83 -16.67 6.42 6.73
CA LEU A 83 -15.76 7.19 5.91
C LEU A 83 -14.45 7.41 6.67
N GLN A 84 -13.36 6.99 6.08
CA GLN A 84 -12.03 7.18 6.64
C GLN A 84 -11.21 8.10 5.73
N PRO A 85 -10.66 9.23 6.24
CA PRO A 85 -9.71 10.02 5.50
C PRO A 85 -8.49 9.19 5.12
N THR A 86 -8.07 9.28 3.86
CA THR A 86 -6.96 8.47 3.35
C THR A 86 -6.21 9.19 2.24
N VAL A 87 -4.98 8.76 2.00
CA VAL A 87 -4.17 9.19 0.87
C VAL A 87 -4.52 8.31 -0.33
N ARG A 88 -5.11 8.91 -1.36
CA ARG A 88 -5.48 8.19 -2.58
C ARG A 88 -4.28 7.80 -3.44
N ASN A 89 -3.26 8.67 -3.51
CA ASN A 89 -2.05 8.45 -4.29
C ASN A 89 -0.89 9.31 -3.79
N GLY A 90 0.33 8.98 -4.20
CA GLY A 90 1.55 9.68 -3.77
C GLY A 90 1.63 11.15 -4.17
N ARG A 91 0.87 11.61 -5.20
CA ARG A 91 0.85 13.03 -5.61
C ARG A 91 0.23 13.94 -4.55
N MET A 92 -0.54 13.39 -3.63
CA MET A 92 -1.11 14.13 -2.50
C MET A 92 -0.08 14.39 -1.38
N LEU A 93 1.04 13.68 -1.40
CA LEU A 93 2.11 13.79 -0.41
C LEU A 93 3.08 14.90 -0.84
N GLN A 94 2.73 16.15 -0.58
CA GLN A 94 3.54 17.32 -0.91
C GLN A 94 4.50 17.73 0.21
N ALA A 95 4.37 17.13 1.38
CA ALA A 95 5.20 17.40 2.55
C ALA A 95 5.69 16.08 3.18
N SER A 96 6.70 16.19 4.02
CA SER A 96 7.29 15.04 4.75
C SER A 96 6.36 14.40 5.77
N ALA A 97 5.27 15.07 6.15
CA ALA A 97 4.29 14.58 7.12
C ALA A 97 2.86 14.96 6.71
N ILE A 98 1.91 14.08 7.03
CA ILE A 98 0.49 14.33 6.93
C ILE A 98 -0.02 14.68 8.33
N THR A 99 -0.55 15.90 8.47
CA THR A 99 -1.12 16.40 9.72
C THR A 99 -2.64 16.51 9.61
N GLY A 100 -3.32 16.75 10.73
CA GLY A 100 -4.76 17.05 10.74
C GLY A 100 -5.10 18.25 9.82
N THR A 101 -4.29 19.30 9.84
CA THR A 101 -4.45 20.48 8.96
C THR A 101 -4.34 20.12 7.48
N THR A 102 -3.48 19.17 7.12
CA THR A 102 -3.37 18.66 5.74
C THR A 102 -4.68 18.00 5.33
N VAL A 103 -5.21 17.11 6.18
CA VAL A 103 -6.48 16.40 5.94
C VAL A 103 -7.64 17.39 5.84
N ASP A 104 -7.73 18.34 6.75
CA ASP A 104 -8.77 19.41 6.74
C ASP A 104 -8.69 20.23 5.45
N GLY A 105 -7.48 20.49 4.97
CA GLY A 105 -7.25 21.15 3.69
C GLY A 105 -7.84 20.37 2.51
N TRP A 106 -7.62 19.06 2.45
CA TRP A 106 -8.19 18.21 1.42
C TRP A 106 -9.71 18.17 1.48
N ILE A 107 -10.27 18.07 2.70
CA ILE A 107 -11.73 18.07 2.92
C ILE A 107 -12.36 19.38 2.46
N ARG A 108 -11.73 20.54 2.78
CA ARG A 108 -12.22 21.87 2.35
C ARG A 108 -12.17 22.05 0.84
N ARG A 109 -11.17 21.50 0.15
CA ARG A 109 -11.08 21.53 -1.32
C ARG A 109 -11.96 20.48 -2.00
N ASP A 110 -12.72 19.72 -1.21
CA ASP A 110 -13.56 18.65 -1.72
C ASP A 110 -12.77 17.59 -2.51
N ASP A 111 -11.52 17.31 -2.06
CA ASP A 111 -10.70 16.26 -2.68
C ASP A 111 -11.30 14.86 -2.38
N PRO A 112 -11.15 13.86 -3.29
CA PRO A 112 -11.68 12.51 -3.09
C PRO A 112 -10.83 11.70 -2.11
N VAL A 113 -10.87 12.06 -0.84
CA VAL A 113 -10.03 11.54 0.25
C VAL A 113 -10.78 10.70 1.27
N LEU A 114 -12.08 10.52 1.08
CA LEU A 114 -12.91 9.72 1.98
C LEU A 114 -13.05 8.31 1.45
N LEU A 115 -12.34 7.36 2.06
CA LEU A 115 -12.46 5.94 1.76
C LEU A 115 -13.72 5.38 2.44
N LEU A 116 -14.59 4.74 1.65
CA LEU A 116 -15.70 3.94 2.18
C LEU A 116 -15.12 2.69 2.85
N ARG A 117 -15.30 2.58 4.16
CA ARG A 117 -14.83 1.45 4.96
C ARG A 117 -16.02 0.80 5.67
N LEU A 118 -16.25 -0.46 5.36
CA LEU A 118 -17.27 -1.29 5.98
C LEU A 118 -16.59 -2.44 6.72
N GLN A 119 -17.13 -2.82 7.86
CA GLN A 119 -16.66 -3.98 8.62
C GLN A 119 -17.67 -5.12 8.48
N SER A 120 -17.17 -6.35 8.57
CA SER A 120 -18.04 -7.51 8.62
C SER A 120 -18.93 -7.43 9.88
N GLY A 121 -20.24 -7.55 9.69
CA GLY A 121 -21.22 -7.40 10.77
C GLY A 121 -21.79 -5.98 10.95
N ASP A 122 -21.32 -4.99 10.20
CA ASP A 122 -21.93 -3.66 10.24
C ASP A 122 -23.41 -3.71 9.82
N VAL A 123 -24.28 -3.09 10.63
CA VAL A 123 -25.66 -2.81 10.23
C VAL A 123 -25.64 -1.63 9.25
N LEU A 124 -25.87 -1.92 7.99
CA LEU A 124 -25.81 -0.93 6.91
C LEU A 124 -27.08 -0.07 6.86
N PRO A 125 -26.97 1.27 6.98
CA PRO A 125 -28.09 2.17 6.76
C PRO A 125 -28.57 2.09 5.30
N ARG A 126 -29.82 2.48 5.07
CA ARG A 126 -30.42 2.50 3.71
C ARG A 126 -29.58 3.29 2.70
N SER A 127 -28.92 4.37 3.11
CA SER A 127 -28.05 5.18 2.24
C SER A 127 -26.84 4.40 1.75
N VAL A 128 -26.17 3.66 2.63
CA VAL A 128 -25.02 2.81 2.28
C VAL A 128 -25.47 1.63 1.43
N ALA A 129 -26.55 0.95 1.83
CA ALA A 129 -27.10 -0.16 1.07
C ALA A 129 -27.48 0.26 -0.37
N ARG A 130 -28.08 1.44 -0.53
CA ARG A 130 -28.40 2.01 -1.85
C ARG A 130 -27.14 2.30 -2.67
N TYR A 131 -26.10 2.82 -2.05
CA TYR A 131 -24.83 3.06 -2.72
C TYR A 131 -24.19 1.75 -3.21
N LEU A 132 -24.22 0.71 -2.39
CA LEU A 132 -23.70 -0.62 -2.73
C LEU A 132 -24.54 -1.38 -3.76
N ALA A 133 -25.75 -0.91 -4.08
CA ALA A 133 -26.63 -1.46 -5.10
C ALA A 133 -26.56 -0.72 -6.44
N THR A 134 -25.59 0.21 -6.59
CA THR A 134 -25.41 0.93 -7.86
C THR A 134 -24.66 0.08 -8.90
N PRO A 135 -24.81 0.34 -10.21
CA PRO A 135 -24.04 -0.33 -11.25
C PRO A 135 -22.52 -0.18 -11.06
N GLU A 136 -22.07 0.97 -10.55
CA GLU A 136 -20.66 1.21 -10.25
C GLU A 136 -20.15 0.30 -9.14
N ALA A 137 -21.00 -0.03 -8.16
CA ALA A 137 -20.66 -0.99 -7.10
C ALA A 137 -20.52 -2.41 -7.65
N GLU A 138 -21.37 -2.79 -8.60
CA GLU A 138 -21.29 -4.08 -9.26
C GLU A 138 -20.02 -4.20 -10.11
N ALA A 139 -19.71 -3.18 -10.87
CA ALA A 139 -18.45 -3.09 -11.61
C ALA A 139 -17.21 -3.15 -10.67
N ALA A 140 -17.29 -2.51 -9.50
CA ALA A 140 -16.24 -2.54 -8.51
C ALA A 140 -16.01 -3.93 -7.90
N ARG A 141 -17.05 -4.75 -7.74
CA ARG A 141 -16.93 -6.15 -7.28
C ARG A 141 -16.24 -7.05 -8.31
N GLY A 142 -16.47 -6.81 -9.59
CA GLY A 142 -15.84 -7.55 -10.68
C GLY A 142 -14.37 -7.17 -10.94
N ALA A 143 -13.84 -6.16 -10.23
CA ALA A 143 -12.45 -5.71 -10.37
C ALA A 143 -11.46 -6.50 -9.50
N TYR A 144 -11.89 -7.56 -8.81
CA TYR A 144 -11.08 -8.48 -8.00
C TYR A 144 -11.17 -9.91 -8.50
#